data_df338b2569a41d06346cb28a7a71c018
#
_entry.id   df338b2569a41d06346cb28a7a71c018
#
_cell.length_a   1.000
_cell.length_b   1.000
_cell.length_c   1.000
_cell.angle_alpha   90.00
_cell.angle_beta   90.00
_cell.angle_gamma   90.00
#
_symmetry.space_group_name_H-M   'P 1'
#
loop_
_entity.id
_entity.type
_entity.pdbx_description
1 polymer ?
#
loop_
_entity_poly.entity_id
_entity_poly.type
_entity_poly.pdbx_seq_one_letter_code
_entity_poly.pdbx_strand_id
1 'polypeptide(L)'
;TGMTVTNTNIETLDIRGCTFAGGALEIEKNGKLYSFLADDDFDGSVRINPNGSLIQVPEFSMTGFKNIAGDFSIAGYVYAESVEIPVEMVTGDFTFDCGHANNFPIKYVDIALRECGGSCTLGRFGSAESCSLPNLEKVGKQMDLQGRAECMISMPQLRSIGENIGADESLQSLIYVYNGNQDDGKTLCFPKLEIVNTPLEFRTYLTANCLYESVSLPCLRKVNGLLQFCTHANNTRYQNNALKSISVPVIEYVEGVSFSW
;
A
#
# COMPACT_ATOMS: atom_id res chain seq x y z
N THR A 1 11.07 25.87 -0.51
CA THR A 1 12.35 25.43 -1.10
C THR A 1 12.58 23.98 -0.73
N GLY A 2 12.74 23.11 -1.75
CA GLY A 2 13.02 21.69 -1.54
C GLY A 2 14.53 21.39 -1.44
N MET A 3 14.83 20.12 -1.19
CA MET A 3 16.17 19.56 -1.19
C MET A 3 16.21 18.35 -2.10
N THR A 4 17.19 18.28 -2.98
CA THR A 4 17.40 17.09 -3.84
C THR A 4 18.77 16.50 -3.54
N VAL A 5 18.80 15.21 -3.24
CA VAL A 5 20.01 14.41 -3.01
C VAL A 5 20.08 13.35 -4.11
N THR A 6 21.06 13.48 -5.01
CA THR A 6 21.14 12.60 -6.17
C THR A 6 22.56 12.17 -6.48
N ASN A 7 22.73 10.96 -7.01
CA ASN A 7 24.01 10.37 -7.46
C ASN A 7 25.11 10.44 -6.39
N THR A 8 24.79 10.19 -5.14
CA THR A 8 25.75 10.19 -4.04
C THR A 8 26.08 8.77 -3.57
N ASN A 9 27.13 8.66 -2.79
CA ASN A 9 27.50 7.42 -2.08
C ASN A 9 27.29 7.58 -0.56
N ILE A 10 26.40 8.50 -0.15
CA ILE A 10 26.10 8.66 1.26
C ILE A 10 25.37 7.43 1.78
N GLU A 11 25.66 7.07 3.02
CA GLU A 11 25.04 5.92 3.70
C GLU A 11 23.94 6.37 4.67
N THR A 12 24.09 7.56 5.22
CA THR A 12 23.14 8.18 6.14
C THR A 12 22.83 9.59 5.70
N LEU A 13 21.54 9.94 5.67
CA LEU A 13 21.06 11.31 5.50
C LEU A 13 20.42 11.77 6.82
N ASP A 14 21.04 12.75 7.47
CA ASP A 14 20.52 13.37 8.68
C ASP A 14 20.07 14.80 8.37
N ILE A 15 18.76 15.04 8.46
CA ILE A 15 18.14 16.33 8.21
C ILE A 15 17.37 16.85 9.43
N ARG A 16 17.66 16.31 10.61
CA ARG A 16 17.06 16.81 11.85
C ARG A 16 17.37 18.28 12.06
N GLY A 17 16.39 19.06 12.49
CA GLY A 17 16.47 20.51 12.64
C GLY A 17 16.42 21.29 11.32
N CYS A 18 16.25 20.64 10.16
CA CYS A 18 16.05 21.33 8.88
C CYS A 18 14.58 21.73 8.69
N THR A 19 14.35 22.93 8.17
CA THR A 19 12.99 23.41 7.85
C THR A 19 12.77 23.40 6.34
N PHE A 20 11.73 22.73 5.88
CA PHE A 20 11.41 22.59 4.46
C PHE A 20 10.33 23.54 3.95
N ALA A 21 9.51 24.13 4.83
CA ALA A 21 8.50 25.15 4.52
C ALA A 21 7.62 24.79 3.28
N GLY A 22 7.03 23.61 3.28
CA GLY A 22 6.19 23.11 2.20
C GLY A 22 6.94 22.60 0.97
N GLY A 23 8.27 22.56 0.98
CA GLY A 23 9.09 22.02 -0.11
C GLY A 23 9.14 20.49 -0.13
N ALA A 24 9.79 19.91 -1.13
CA ALA A 24 9.98 18.48 -1.22
C ALA A 24 11.42 18.07 -0.86
N LEU A 25 11.56 16.96 -0.15
CA LEU A 25 12.79 16.19 -0.05
C LEU A 25 12.76 15.12 -1.14
N GLU A 26 13.68 15.20 -2.09
CA GLU A 26 13.79 14.25 -3.19
C GLU A 26 15.12 13.52 -3.11
N ILE A 27 15.07 12.20 -3.07
CA ILE A 27 16.24 11.34 -2.97
C ILE A 27 16.25 10.39 -4.16
N GLU A 28 17.24 10.57 -5.05
CA GLU A 28 17.31 9.80 -6.28
C GLU A 28 18.68 9.17 -6.48
N LYS A 29 18.71 7.96 -7.04
CA LYS A 29 19.94 7.28 -7.49
C LYS A 29 21.05 7.18 -6.43
N ASN A 30 20.67 6.96 -5.18
CA ASN A 30 21.57 6.82 -4.04
C ASN A 30 21.68 5.37 -3.58
N GLY A 31 22.46 4.58 -4.27
CA GLY A 31 22.51 3.11 -4.08
C GLY A 31 23.10 2.62 -2.76
N LYS A 32 23.65 3.50 -1.92
CA LYS A 32 24.20 3.13 -0.61
C LYS A 32 23.44 3.70 0.57
N LEU A 33 22.45 4.54 0.32
CA LEU A 33 21.71 5.20 1.39
C LEU A 33 20.73 4.21 2.04
N TYR A 34 20.96 3.89 3.30
CA TYR A 34 20.14 2.95 4.06
C TYR A 34 19.54 3.55 5.34
N SER A 35 19.99 4.75 5.75
CA SER A 35 19.55 5.38 6.98
C SER A 35 19.11 6.82 6.73
N PHE A 36 17.90 7.13 7.16
CA PHE A 36 17.29 8.46 7.08
C PHE A 36 16.92 8.92 8.48
N LEU A 37 17.34 10.15 8.84
CA LEU A 37 17.04 10.74 10.13
C LEU A 37 16.40 12.12 9.91
N ALA A 38 15.21 12.31 10.45
CA ALA A 38 14.49 13.58 10.42
C ALA A 38 13.82 13.83 11.77
N ASP A 39 13.22 15.00 11.89
CA ASP A 39 12.28 15.28 12.98
C ASP A 39 10.95 14.52 12.74
N ASP A 40 10.15 14.38 13.78
CA ASP A 40 8.86 13.67 13.69
C ASP A 40 7.88 14.39 12.77
N ASP A 41 7.88 15.73 12.76
CA ASP A 41 7.03 16.54 11.90
C ASP A 41 7.84 17.07 10.70
N PHE A 42 7.38 16.77 9.49
CA PHE A 42 7.99 17.18 8.25
C PHE A 42 7.01 18.04 7.43
N ASP A 43 7.30 19.34 7.31
CA ASP A 43 6.50 20.28 6.54
C ASP A 43 6.89 20.25 5.05
N GLY A 44 6.31 19.33 4.30
CA GLY A 44 6.56 19.13 2.89
C GLY A 44 6.29 17.71 2.42
N SER A 45 6.77 17.39 1.23
CA SER A 45 6.67 16.04 0.65
C SER A 45 8.00 15.29 0.73
N VAL A 46 7.95 13.98 0.90
CA VAL A 46 9.13 13.11 0.89
C VAL A 46 9.02 12.13 -0.27
N ARG A 47 10.00 12.15 -1.17
CA ARG A 47 10.07 11.28 -2.34
C ARG A 47 11.40 10.57 -2.39
N ILE A 48 11.36 9.26 -2.23
CA ILE A 48 12.52 8.39 -2.29
C ILE A 48 12.38 7.54 -3.53
N ASN A 49 13.22 7.83 -4.52
CA ASN A 49 13.25 7.11 -5.77
C ASN A 49 14.65 6.55 -6.03
N PRO A 50 14.94 5.33 -5.62
CA PRO A 50 16.24 4.70 -5.80
C PRO A 50 16.52 4.28 -7.25
N ASN A 51 15.74 4.75 -8.24
CA ASN A 51 15.86 4.37 -9.66
C ASN A 51 17.29 4.47 -10.18
N GLY A 52 17.81 3.33 -10.60
CA GLY A 52 19.12 3.17 -11.28
C GLY A 52 20.24 2.62 -10.42
N SER A 53 20.06 2.45 -9.12
CA SER A 53 21.01 1.71 -8.29
C SER A 53 20.21 0.89 -7.27
N LEU A 54 20.44 -0.39 -7.30
CA LEU A 54 19.96 -1.34 -6.30
C LEU A 54 20.53 -0.87 -4.95
N ILE A 55 19.67 -0.41 -4.04
CA ILE A 55 20.07 -0.28 -2.65
C ILE A 55 20.24 -1.71 -2.13
N GLN A 56 21.44 -2.22 -2.22
CA GLN A 56 21.82 -3.50 -1.64
C GLN A 56 22.25 -3.27 -0.20
N VAL A 57 21.29 -3.01 0.66
CA VAL A 57 21.55 -2.88 2.10
C VAL A 57 20.73 -3.91 2.84
N PRO A 58 21.27 -4.57 3.83
CA PRO A 58 20.53 -5.57 4.60
C PRO A 58 19.36 -4.97 5.38
N GLU A 59 19.42 -3.68 5.67
CA GLU A 59 18.41 -2.97 6.44
C GLU A 59 18.15 -1.59 5.82
N PHE A 60 16.88 -1.22 5.71
CA PHE A 60 16.44 0.11 5.37
C PHE A 60 15.81 0.74 6.62
N SER A 61 16.42 1.81 7.13
CA SER A 61 16.01 2.43 8.39
C SER A 61 15.57 3.87 8.17
N MET A 62 14.41 4.21 8.71
CA MET A 62 13.91 5.59 8.81
C MET A 62 13.65 5.92 10.28
N THR A 63 14.04 7.12 10.72
CA THR A 63 13.75 7.63 12.06
C THR A 63 13.19 9.04 11.96
N GLY A 64 12.13 9.33 12.70
CA GLY A 64 11.33 10.53 12.52
C GLY A 64 10.31 10.36 11.39
N PHE A 65 9.97 11.42 10.69
CA PHE A 65 8.97 11.42 9.61
C PHE A 65 7.60 10.89 10.02
N LYS A 66 7.21 11.04 11.27
CA LYS A 66 5.91 10.50 11.71
C LYS A 66 4.74 11.22 11.05
N ASN A 67 4.81 12.55 10.96
CA ASN A 67 3.78 13.37 10.37
C ASN A 67 4.33 14.13 9.16
N ILE A 68 3.75 13.92 7.99
CA ILE A 68 4.17 14.52 6.73
C ILE A 68 3.03 15.37 6.19
N ALA A 69 3.28 16.70 6.04
CA ALA A 69 2.28 17.67 5.59
C ALA A 69 2.05 17.65 4.06
N GLY A 70 2.72 16.80 3.31
CA GLY A 70 2.57 16.61 1.87
C GLY A 70 2.40 15.17 1.51
N ASP A 71 3.01 14.75 0.38
CA ASP A 71 3.04 13.37 -0.07
C ASP A 71 4.22 12.60 0.54
N PHE A 72 4.04 11.31 0.71
CA PHE A 72 5.13 10.39 1.00
C PHE A 72 5.22 9.31 -0.09
N SER A 73 6.40 9.13 -0.66
CA SER A 73 6.59 8.13 -1.71
C SER A 73 7.94 7.44 -1.60
N ILE A 74 7.90 6.11 -1.55
CA ILE A 74 9.04 5.26 -1.86
C ILE A 74 8.68 4.47 -3.09
N ALA A 75 9.35 4.74 -4.22
CA ALA A 75 9.08 4.08 -5.48
C ALA A 75 10.39 3.60 -6.12
N GLY A 76 10.52 2.30 -6.34
CA GLY A 76 11.70 1.71 -6.97
C GLY A 76 12.20 0.45 -6.29
N TYR A 77 13.45 0.10 -6.53
CA TYR A 77 14.01 -1.18 -6.08
C TYR A 77 14.65 -1.04 -4.70
N VAL A 78 14.02 -1.59 -3.68
CA VAL A 78 14.59 -1.68 -2.32
C VAL A 78 15.09 -3.10 -2.08
N TYR A 79 16.37 -3.24 -1.71
CA TYR A 79 17.02 -4.51 -1.39
C TYR A 79 17.27 -4.60 0.12
N ALA A 80 16.22 -4.82 0.87
CA ALA A 80 16.30 -5.04 2.29
C ALA A 80 15.46 -6.26 2.66
N GLU A 81 15.85 -7.03 3.64
CA GLU A 81 15.06 -8.14 4.14
C GLU A 81 13.82 -7.64 4.90
N SER A 82 13.98 -6.55 5.64
CA SER A 82 12.90 -5.88 6.37
C SER A 82 12.86 -4.40 6.02
N VAL A 83 11.66 -3.87 5.88
CA VAL A 83 11.40 -2.44 5.66
C VAL A 83 10.42 -1.96 6.72
N GLU A 84 10.86 -1.02 7.56
CA GLU A 84 10.03 -0.36 8.55
C GLU A 84 9.84 1.11 8.15
N ILE A 85 8.58 1.55 8.01
CA ILE A 85 8.21 2.91 7.68
C ILE A 85 7.50 3.52 8.89
N PRO A 86 8.14 4.47 9.60
CA PRO A 86 7.60 5.04 10.83
C PRO A 86 6.52 6.10 10.61
N VAL A 87 6.18 6.39 9.37
CA VAL A 87 5.19 7.41 9.01
C VAL A 87 3.82 7.03 9.54
N GLU A 88 3.28 7.88 10.42
CA GLU A 88 1.98 7.68 11.06
C GLU A 88 0.86 8.47 10.35
N MET A 89 1.17 9.65 9.81
CA MET A 89 0.20 10.50 9.14
C MET A 89 0.78 11.17 7.91
N VAL A 90 0.02 11.17 6.81
CA VAL A 90 0.33 11.86 5.56
C VAL A 90 -0.91 12.66 5.16
N THR A 91 -0.78 13.98 4.91
CA THR A 91 -1.93 14.77 4.47
C THR A 91 -2.22 14.64 2.98
N GLY A 92 -1.20 14.31 2.17
CA GLY A 92 -1.29 14.00 0.76
C GLY A 92 -1.40 12.51 0.47
N ASP A 93 -0.78 12.09 -0.63
CA ASP A 93 -0.75 10.71 -1.07
C ASP A 93 0.36 9.92 -0.35
N PHE A 94 0.07 8.65 -0.04
CA PHE A 94 1.06 7.68 0.44
C PHE A 94 1.33 6.64 -0.63
N THR A 95 2.58 6.47 -1.03
CA THR A 95 2.99 5.46 -2.01
C THR A 95 4.18 4.64 -1.50
N PHE A 96 4.00 3.33 -1.47
CA PHE A 96 5.08 2.38 -1.28
C PHE A 96 5.04 1.34 -2.39
N ASP A 97 5.95 1.44 -3.39
CA ASP A 97 6.01 0.57 -4.55
C ASP A 97 7.44 0.09 -4.79
N CYS A 98 7.73 -1.15 -4.46
CA CYS A 98 9.09 -1.72 -4.54
C CYS A 98 9.45 -2.33 -5.91
N GLY A 99 8.62 -2.15 -6.94
CA GLY A 99 8.92 -2.60 -8.29
C GLY A 99 8.65 -4.09 -8.58
N HIS A 100 8.81 -4.49 -9.84
CA HIS A 100 8.36 -5.79 -10.36
C HIS A 100 9.37 -6.94 -10.26
N ALA A 101 10.58 -6.72 -9.78
CA ALA A 101 11.59 -7.76 -9.89
C ALA A 101 11.36 -8.94 -8.94
N ASN A 102 11.36 -10.14 -9.52
CA ASN A 102 11.12 -11.40 -8.84
C ASN A 102 12.22 -11.83 -7.84
N ASN A 103 13.27 -11.03 -7.70
CA ASN A 103 14.49 -11.41 -6.98
C ASN A 103 14.81 -10.45 -5.82
N PHE A 104 13.84 -9.71 -5.30
CA PHE A 104 14.07 -8.82 -4.17
C PHE A 104 13.89 -9.56 -2.86
N PRO A 105 14.82 -9.39 -1.91
CA PRO A 105 14.80 -10.11 -0.66
C PRO A 105 13.84 -9.53 0.39
N ILE A 106 12.98 -8.56 0.05
CA ILE A 106 12.03 -8.04 1.03
C ILE A 106 11.12 -9.16 1.49
N LYS A 107 11.20 -9.50 2.78
CA LYS A 107 10.32 -10.46 3.41
C LYS A 107 9.24 -9.79 4.23
N TYR A 108 9.60 -8.70 4.91
CA TYR A 108 8.71 -8.06 5.86
C TYR A 108 8.60 -6.57 5.56
N VAL A 109 7.38 -6.07 5.48
CA VAL A 109 7.06 -4.65 5.34
C VAL A 109 6.15 -4.27 6.51
N ASP A 110 6.60 -3.34 7.35
CA ASP A 110 5.81 -2.80 8.45
C ASP A 110 5.68 -1.28 8.31
N ILE A 111 4.44 -0.80 8.23
CA ILE A 111 4.12 0.59 7.98
C ILE A 111 3.27 1.09 9.13
N ALA A 112 3.78 2.06 9.89
CA ALA A 112 3.09 2.62 11.06
C ALA A 112 1.88 3.50 10.71
N LEU A 113 1.58 3.72 9.43
CA LEU A 113 0.55 4.63 8.94
C LEU A 113 -0.80 4.43 9.62
N ARG A 114 -1.33 5.52 10.18
CA ARG A 114 -2.66 5.62 10.79
C ARG A 114 -3.66 6.31 9.88
N GLU A 115 -3.24 7.39 9.24
CA GLU A 115 -4.10 8.19 8.36
C GLU A 115 -3.35 8.63 7.10
N CYS A 116 -4.02 8.50 5.96
CA CYS A 116 -3.61 9.05 4.67
C CYS A 116 -4.70 9.98 4.16
N GLY A 117 -4.41 11.26 3.98
CA GLY A 117 -5.39 12.25 3.54
C GLY A 117 -5.72 12.17 2.05
N GLY A 118 -4.80 11.68 1.24
CA GLY A 118 -4.93 11.42 -0.17
C GLY A 118 -5.15 9.94 -0.50
N SER A 119 -4.57 9.51 -1.61
CA SER A 119 -4.61 8.11 -2.06
C SER A 119 -3.51 7.29 -1.39
N CYS A 120 -3.81 6.04 -1.07
CA CYS A 120 -2.86 5.08 -0.52
C CYS A 120 -2.55 4.00 -1.55
N THR A 121 -1.32 4.00 -2.07
CA THR A 121 -0.85 3.01 -3.04
C THR A 121 0.20 2.11 -2.41
N LEU A 122 -0.12 0.83 -2.34
CA LEU A 122 0.76 -0.22 -1.84
C LEU A 122 0.97 -1.23 -2.96
N GLY A 123 2.16 -1.21 -3.57
CA GLY A 123 2.37 -1.96 -4.80
C GLY A 123 3.61 -2.83 -4.83
N ARG A 124 3.47 -3.96 -5.54
CA ARG A 124 4.56 -4.76 -6.11
C ARG A 124 5.59 -5.23 -5.10
N PHE A 125 5.12 -5.71 -3.96
CA PHE A 125 6.00 -6.30 -2.93
C PHE A 125 6.63 -7.60 -3.42
N GLY A 126 7.57 -7.58 -4.30
CA GLY A 126 8.38 -8.66 -4.81
C GLY A 126 8.10 -10.06 -4.23
N SER A 127 8.90 -10.49 -3.28
CA SER A 127 8.78 -11.75 -2.54
C SER A 127 8.41 -11.53 -1.07
N ALA A 128 7.73 -10.43 -0.72
CA ALA A 128 7.37 -10.17 0.66
C ALA A 128 6.43 -11.26 1.21
N GLU A 129 6.77 -11.78 2.38
CA GLU A 129 5.95 -12.73 3.13
C GLU A 129 4.81 -12.00 3.86
N SER A 130 5.05 -10.75 4.29
CA SER A 130 4.02 -9.94 4.92
C SER A 130 4.15 -8.45 4.63
N CYS A 131 2.98 -7.78 4.57
CA CYS A 131 2.83 -6.33 4.57
C CYS A 131 1.81 -5.96 5.65
N SER A 132 2.28 -5.29 6.70
CA SER A 132 1.47 -4.94 7.86
C SER A 132 1.29 -3.44 7.96
N LEU A 133 0.03 -3.00 8.09
CA LEU A 133 -0.37 -1.64 8.45
C LEU A 133 -1.27 -1.72 9.69
N PRO A 134 -0.69 -2.03 10.85
CA PRO A 134 -1.47 -2.40 12.03
C PRO A 134 -2.35 -1.26 12.56
N ASN A 135 -1.98 -0.02 12.25
CA ASN A 135 -2.62 1.18 12.77
C ASN A 135 -3.50 1.90 11.74
N LEU A 136 -3.49 1.49 10.46
CA LEU A 136 -4.20 2.22 9.41
C LEU A 136 -5.71 2.22 9.68
N GLU A 137 -6.26 3.42 9.92
CA GLU A 137 -7.67 3.64 10.18
C GLU A 137 -8.40 4.24 8.98
N LYS A 138 -7.74 5.16 8.25
CA LYS A 138 -8.38 5.95 7.20
C LYS A 138 -7.52 6.17 5.97
N VAL A 139 -8.16 6.11 4.81
CA VAL A 139 -7.62 6.55 3.52
C VAL A 139 -8.58 7.60 2.94
N GLY A 140 -8.08 8.82 2.72
CA GLY A 140 -8.91 9.96 2.34
C GLY A 140 -9.50 9.85 0.94
N LYS A 141 -8.75 9.29 -0.01
CA LYS A 141 -9.22 9.13 -1.39
C LYS A 141 -9.37 7.65 -1.76
N GLN A 142 -8.56 7.14 -2.66
CA GLN A 142 -8.62 5.74 -3.08
C GLN A 142 -7.53 4.89 -2.44
N MET A 143 -7.78 3.61 -2.37
CA MET A 143 -6.78 2.62 -1.99
C MET A 143 -6.46 1.74 -3.19
N ASP A 144 -5.18 1.66 -3.57
CA ASP A 144 -4.66 0.71 -4.54
C ASP A 144 -3.67 -0.22 -3.84
N LEU A 145 -4.09 -1.45 -3.66
CA LEU A 145 -3.32 -2.49 -3.01
C LEU A 145 -2.98 -3.58 -4.01
N GLN A 146 -1.70 -3.74 -4.32
CA GLN A 146 -1.21 -4.74 -5.25
C GLN A 146 -0.28 -5.72 -4.53
N GLY A 147 -0.85 -6.69 -3.86
CA GLY A 147 -0.12 -7.76 -3.20
C GLY A 147 0.29 -8.88 -4.15
N ARG A 148 1.49 -9.46 -3.96
CA ARG A 148 1.86 -10.73 -4.60
C ARG A 148 1.39 -11.94 -3.80
N ALA A 149 1.51 -13.05 -4.45
CA ALA A 149 1.09 -14.39 -4.14
C ALA A 149 1.30 -14.87 -2.71
N GLU A 150 2.37 -14.48 -2.05
CA GLU A 150 2.80 -15.05 -0.78
C GLU A 150 2.72 -14.02 0.35
N CYS A 151 2.29 -12.79 0.04
CA CYS A 151 2.27 -11.70 1.00
C CYS A 151 0.99 -11.71 1.84
N MET A 152 1.13 -11.92 3.13
CA MET A 152 0.05 -11.66 4.10
C MET A 152 -0.15 -10.16 4.27
N ILE A 153 -1.32 -9.66 3.86
CA ILE A 153 -1.67 -8.26 4.05
C ILE A 153 -2.56 -8.12 5.26
N SER A 154 -2.16 -7.26 6.20
CA SER A 154 -2.90 -7.04 7.45
C SER A 154 -3.18 -5.57 7.69
N MET A 155 -4.45 -5.20 7.77
CA MET A 155 -4.97 -3.85 8.07
C MET A 155 -6.13 -3.94 9.07
N PRO A 156 -5.87 -4.39 10.29
CA PRO A 156 -6.93 -4.74 11.24
C PRO A 156 -7.74 -3.55 11.75
N GLN A 157 -7.24 -2.32 11.58
CA GLN A 157 -7.89 -1.11 12.08
C GLN A 157 -8.59 -0.30 10.97
N LEU A 158 -8.42 -0.64 9.70
CA LEU A 158 -8.97 0.13 8.58
C LEU A 158 -10.49 0.22 8.68
N ARG A 159 -11.03 1.46 8.76
CA ARG A 159 -12.45 1.78 8.93
C ARG A 159 -13.07 2.42 7.71
N SER A 160 -12.32 3.30 7.03
CA SER A 160 -12.88 4.08 5.94
C SER A 160 -11.90 4.32 4.80
N ILE A 161 -12.46 4.37 3.58
CA ILE A 161 -11.78 4.76 2.35
C ILE A 161 -12.65 5.79 1.65
N GLY A 162 -12.05 6.90 1.19
CA GLY A 162 -12.72 7.86 0.34
C GLY A 162 -13.46 8.97 1.08
N GLU A 163 -13.06 9.32 2.31
CA GLU A 163 -13.72 10.41 3.06
C GLU A 163 -13.48 11.80 2.43
N ASN A 164 -12.39 12.00 1.70
CA ASN A 164 -11.96 13.27 1.12
C ASN A 164 -12.16 13.35 -0.41
N ILE A 165 -13.03 12.53 -0.97
CA ILE A 165 -13.30 12.55 -2.42
C ILE A 165 -14.17 13.76 -2.76
N GLY A 166 -13.71 14.57 -3.72
CA GLY A 166 -14.49 15.65 -4.31
C GLY A 166 -15.65 15.11 -5.17
N ALA A 167 -16.69 15.92 -5.33
CA ALA A 167 -17.90 15.51 -6.07
C ALA A 167 -17.63 15.13 -7.55
N ASP A 168 -16.55 15.64 -8.13
CA ASP A 168 -16.19 15.42 -9.54
C ASP A 168 -15.04 14.39 -9.71
N GLU A 169 -14.55 13.79 -8.62
CA GLU A 169 -13.47 12.80 -8.71
C GLU A 169 -14.03 11.40 -8.97
N SER A 170 -13.65 10.82 -10.11
CA SER A 170 -13.97 9.43 -10.46
C SER A 170 -12.82 8.52 -10.04
N LEU A 171 -12.82 8.13 -8.77
CA LEU A 171 -11.81 7.26 -8.17
C LEU A 171 -12.38 5.86 -7.92
N GLN A 172 -11.52 4.87 -8.01
CA GLN A 172 -11.85 3.48 -7.74
C GLN A 172 -10.82 2.85 -6.80
N SER A 173 -11.27 2.27 -5.71
CA SER A 173 -10.39 1.50 -4.83
C SER A 173 -10.21 0.07 -5.35
N LEU A 174 -8.97 -0.33 -5.53
CA LEU A 174 -8.58 -1.61 -6.06
C LEU A 174 -7.79 -2.41 -5.02
N ILE A 175 -8.31 -3.56 -4.65
CA ILE A 175 -7.61 -4.54 -3.82
C ILE A 175 -7.26 -5.72 -4.70
N TYR A 176 -6.01 -5.74 -5.13
CA TYR A 176 -5.50 -6.68 -6.09
C TYR A 176 -4.50 -7.62 -5.44
N VAL A 177 -4.79 -8.89 -5.48
CA VAL A 177 -3.92 -9.90 -4.89
C VAL A 177 -3.40 -10.85 -5.96
N TYR A 178 -2.08 -10.83 -6.09
CA TYR A 178 -1.34 -11.67 -7.01
C TYR A 178 -0.92 -12.94 -6.30
N ASN A 179 -1.30 -14.11 -6.81
CA ASN A 179 -0.80 -15.42 -6.41
C ASN A 179 -0.32 -15.57 -4.97
N GLY A 180 -1.02 -16.28 -4.15
CA GLY A 180 -0.60 -16.60 -2.80
C GLY A 180 -0.57 -18.09 -2.53
N ASN A 181 0.58 -18.60 -2.17
CA ASN A 181 0.70 -19.86 -1.46
C ASN A 181 0.63 -19.55 0.04
N GLN A 182 -0.58 -19.44 0.58
CA GLN A 182 -0.72 -19.34 2.03
C GLN A 182 -1.37 -20.58 2.56
N ASP A 183 -0.63 -21.35 3.33
CA ASP A 183 -1.14 -22.59 3.92
C ASP A 183 -2.25 -22.34 4.94
N ASP A 184 -2.39 -21.15 5.54
CA ASP A 184 -3.35 -20.85 6.59
C ASP A 184 -4.27 -19.64 6.35
N GLY A 185 -4.07 -18.86 5.31
CA GLY A 185 -4.75 -17.57 5.10
C GLY A 185 -5.61 -17.52 3.85
N LYS A 186 -6.58 -18.41 3.72
CA LYS A 186 -7.50 -18.43 2.58
C LYS A 186 -8.57 -17.33 2.63
N THR A 187 -8.52 -16.47 3.63
CA THR A 187 -9.50 -15.41 3.83
C THR A 187 -8.85 -14.04 3.82
N LEU A 188 -9.25 -13.20 2.86
CA LEU A 188 -8.97 -11.78 2.92
C LEU A 188 -9.99 -11.13 3.85
N CYS A 189 -9.53 -10.52 4.94
CA CYS A 189 -10.39 -9.96 5.97
C CYS A 189 -10.02 -8.51 6.28
N PHE A 190 -11.03 -7.63 6.22
CA PHE A 190 -10.98 -6.26 6.73
C PHE A 190 -11.97 -6.12 7.87
N PRO A 191 -11.59 -6.46 9.11
CA PRO A 191 -12.52 -6.70 10.20
C PRO A 191 -13.26 -5.45 10.69
N LYS A 192 -12.72 -4.26 10.43
CA LYS A 192 -13.30 -2.98 10.86
C LYS A 192 -13.70 -2.05 9.73
N LEU A 193 -13.54 -2.46 8.47
CA LEU A 193 -13.92 -1.62 7.33
C LEU A 193 -15.42 -1.41 7.31
N GLU A 194 -15.85 -0.15 7.49
CA GLU A 194 -17.25 0.25 7.61
C GLU A 194 -17.76 0.96 6.36
N ILE A 195 -16.94 1.86 5.80
CA ILE A 195 -17.36 2.76 4.72
C ILE A 195 -16.32 2.81 3.63
N VAL A 196 -16.76 2.66 2.39
CA VAL A 196 -15.96 2.91 1.18
C VAL A 196 -16.75 3.87 0.29
N ASN A 197 -16.27 5.09 0.13
CA ASN A 197 -16.91 6.12 -0.69
C ASN A 197 -16.41 6.12 -2.15
N THR A 198 -15.86 5.01 -2.60
CA THR A 198 -15.49 4.71 -4.00
C THR A 198 -16.10 3.38 -4.39
N PRO A 199 -16.24 3.09 -5.69
CA PRO A 199 -16.35 1.70 -6.14
C PRO A 199 -15.21 0.87 -5.54
N LEU A 200 -15.52 -0.31 -5.04
CA LEU A 200 -14.57 -1.22 -4.41
C LEU A 200 -14.44 -2.49 -5.25
N GLU A 201 -13.25 -2.73 -5.76
CA GLU A 201 -12.97 -3.90 -6.56
C GLU A 201 -11.94 -4.82 -5.89
N PHE A 202 -12.34 -6.06 -5.68
CA PHE A 202 -11.43 -7.14 -5.31
C PHE A 202 -11.05 -7.90 -6.57
N ARG A 203 -9.78 -7.80 -6.95
CA ARG A 203 -9.26 -8.44 -8.15
C ARG A 203 -8.27 -9.54 -7.79
N THR A 204 -8.50 -10.74 -8.31
CA THR A 204 -7.53 -11.84 -8.20
C THR A 204 -6.90 -12.09 -9.55
N TYR A 205 -5.59 -12.23 -9.63
CA TYR A 205 -4.91 -12.57 -10.88
C TYR A 205 -4.73 -14.08 -11.01
N LEU A 206 -5.13 -14.58 -12.18
CA LEU A 206 -5.13 -16.00 -12.48
C LEU A 206 -3.75 -16.50 -12.90
N THR A 207 -2.93 -16.78 -11.95
CA THR A 207 -1.93 -17.82 -12.12
C THR A 207 -2.31 -18.99 -11.23
N ALA A 208 -1.88 -20.17 -11.52
CA ALA A 208 -2.40 -21.45 -11.02
C ALA A 208 -2.53 -21.63 -9.49
N ASN A 209 -2.24 -20.62 -8.67
CA ASN A 209 -2.15 -20.71 -7.21
C ASN A 209 -2.76 -19.51 -6.47
N CYS A 210 -3.76 -18.82 -7.00
CA CYS A 210 -4.46 -17.79 -6.23
C CYS A 210 -5.32 -18.45 -5.15
N LEU A 211 -5.09 -18.12 -3.88
CA LEU A 211 -5.57 -18.92 -2.75
C LEU A 211 -6.59 -18.24 -1.84
N TYR A 212 -7.11 -17.06 -2.18
CA TYR A 212 -8.24 -16.57 -1.41
C TYR A 212 -9.49 -17.37 -1.74
N GLU A 213 -9.90 -18.19 -0.80
CA GLU A 213 -11.15 -18.93 -0.88
C GLU A 213 -12.33 -18.10 -0.35
N SER A 214 -12.05 -17.03 0.41
CA SER A 214 -13.09 -16.19 0.98
C SER A 214 -12.67 -14.74 1.15
N VAL A 215 -13.65 -13.84 1.09
CA VAL A 215 -13.53 -12.42 1.46
C VAL A 215 -14.50 -12.15 2.61
N SER A 216 -14.00 -11.56 3.69
CA SER A 216 -14.78 -11.24 4.88
C SER A 216 -14.72 -9.75 5.20
N LEU A 217 -15.87 -9.09 5.18
CA LEU A 217 -16.06 -7.67 5.44
C LEU A 217 -17.18 -7.51 6.49
N PRO A 218 -16.95 -7.96 7.73
CA PRO A 218 -18.02 -8.13 8.72
C PRO A 218 -18.66 -6.83 9.17
N CYS A 219 -17.96 -5.70 9.04
CA CYS A 219 -18.44 -4.38 9.45
C CYS A 219 -18.82 -3.47 8.29
N LEU A 220 -18.65 -3.89 7.03
CA LEU A 220 -18.91 -3.06 5.87
C LEU A 220 -20.39 -2.75 5.73
N ARG A 221 -20.75 -1.45 5.88
CA ARG A 221 -22.13 -0.95 5.78
C ARG A 221 -22.39 -0.24 4.47
N LYS A 222 -21.39 0.44 3.91
CA LYS A 222 -21.60 1.31 2.76
C LYS A 222 -20.48 1.21 1.73
N VAL A 223 -20.87 1.08 0.46
CA VAL A 223 -20.00 1.25 -0.70
C VAL A 223 -20.68 2.24 -1.66
N ASN A 224 -20.08 3.41 -1.90
CA ASN A 224 -20.56 4.34 -2.91
C ASN A 224 -20.04 3.90 -4.28
N GLY A 225 -20.87 3.17 -5.01
CA GLY A 225 -20.56 2.59 -6.29
C GLY A 225 -20.69 1.08 -6.31
N LEU A 226 -20.01 0.43 -7.23
CA LEU A 226 -20.05 -1.02 -7.39
C LEU A 226 -19.12 -1.72 -6.40
N LEU A 227 -19.61 -2.78 -5.79
CA LEU A 227 -18.80 -3.77 -5.10
C LEU A 227 -18.52 -4.91 -6.07
N GLN A 228 -17.26 -5.04 -6.51
CA GLN A 228 -16.90 -5.95 -7.57
C GLN A 228 -15.93 -7.04 -7.07
N PHE A 229 -16.20 -8.26 -7.50
CA PHE A 229 -15.33 -9.41 -7.29
C PHE A 229 -14.98 -9.98 -8.65
N CYS A 230 -13.76 -9.71 -9.09
CA CYS A 230 -13.33 -10.02 -10.46
C CYS A 230 -12.20 -11.04 -10.45
N THR A 231 -12.32 -12.04 -11.31
CA THR A 231 -11.17 -12.82 -11.73
C THR A 231 -10.70 -12.27 -13.07
N HIS A 232 -9.53 -11.67 -13.12
CA HIS A 232 -9.03 -11.10 -14.38
C HIS A 232 -8.49 -12.19 -15.29
N ALA A 233 -9.30 -12.63 -16.24
CA ALA A 233 -8.93 -13.62 -17.25
C ALA A 233 -8.43 -12.93 -18.52
N ASN A 234 -7.20 -12.46 -18.56
CA ASN A 234 -6.56 -12.15 -19.84
C ASN A 234 -6.08 -13.41 -20.59
N ASN A 235 -6.27 -14.58 -20.02
CA ASN A 235 -5.84 -15.83 -20.64
C ASN A 235 -6.80 -16.96 -20.27
N THR A 236 -7.56 -17.41 -21.22
CA THR A 236 -8.57 -18.48 -21.09
C THR A 236 -8.06 -19.85 -20.59
N ARG A 237 -6.76 -19.94 -20.26
CA ARG A 237 -6.14 -21.19 -19.80
C ARG A 237 -6.13 -21.36 -18.28
N TYR A 238 -6.48 -20.34 -17.51
CA TYR A 238 -6.36 -20.39 -16.04
C TYR A 238 -7.62 -19.83 -15.40
N GLN A 239 -8.68 -20.60 -15.42
CA GLN A 239 -9.88 -20.34 -14.61
C GLN A 239 -9.60 -20.88 -13.19
N ASN A 240 -9.27 -20.01 -12.26
CA ASN A 240 -9.16 -20.40 -10.87
C ASN A 240 -10.37 -19.88 -10.09
N ASN A 241 -11.34 -20.75 -9.89
CA ASN A 241 -12.53 -20.50 -9.08
C ASN A 241 -12.21 -20.72 -7.58
N ALA A 242 -11.12 -20.12 -7.08
CA ALA A 242 -10.73 -20.29 -5.69
C ALA A 242 -11.70 -19.60 -4.73
N LEU A 243 -12.31 -18.49 -5.13
CA LEU A 243 -13.26 -17.76 -4.28
C LEU A 243 -14.55 -18.57 -4.07
N LYS A 244 -14.73 -19.11 -2.87
CA LYS A 244 -15.87 -19.96 -2.49
C LYS A 244 -16.93 -19.19 -1.71
N SER A 245 -16.53 -18.13 -0.99
CA SER A 245 -17.45 -17.38 -0.14
C SER A 245 -17.10 -15.91 -0.02
N ILE A 246 -18.13 -15.09 0.10
CA ILE A 246 -18.06 -13.67 0.38
C ILE A 246 -19.02 -13.40 1.52
N SER A 247 -18.54 -12.71 2.56
CA SER A 247 -19.36 -12.37 3.72
C SER A 247 -19.36 -10.85 3.92
N VAL A 248 -20.54 -10.23 3.76
CA VAL A 248 -20.84 -8.81 3.98
C VAL A 248 -22.15 -8.67 4.75
N PRO A 249 -22.22 -9.17 5.99
CA PRO A 249 -23.48 -9.42 6.68
C PRO A 249 -24.28 -8.18 7.06
N VAL A 250 -23.63 -7.00 7.12
CA VAL A 250 -24.25 -5.75 7.61
C VAL A 250 -24.35 -4.66 6.54
N ILE A 251 -24.21 -5.02 5.27
CA ILE A 251 -24.27 -4.05 4.18
C ILE A 251 -25.65 -3.36 4.13
N GLU A 252 -25.66 -2.03 4.19
CA GLU A 252 -26.84 -1.19 4.19
C GLU A 252 -27.04 -0.49 2.83
N TYR A 253 -25.93 -0.16 2.17
CA TYR A 253 -25.95 0.54 0.90
C TYR A 253 -24.82 0.07 -0.02
N VAL A 254 -25.17 -0.25 -1.25
CA VAL A 254 -24.27 -0.48 -2.38
C VAL A 254 -25.05 -0.20 -3.67
N GLU A 255 -24.44 0.46 -4.64
CA GLU A 255 -25.12 0.73 -5.93
C GLU A 255 -25.33 -0.54 -6.74
N GLY A 256 -24.45 -1.51 -6.61
CA GLY A 256 -24.58 -2.81 -7.25
C GLY A 256 -23.46 -3.76 -6.83
N VAL A 257 -23.70 -5.06 -7.07
CA VAL A 257 -22.69 -6.10 -6.85
C VAL A 257 -22.43 -6.80 -8.16
N SER A 258 -21.16 -6.92 -8.54
CA SER A 258 -20.76 -7.56 -9.79
C SER A 258 -19.80 -8.69 -9.52
N PHE A 259 -20.04 -9.79 -10.20
CA PHE A 259 -19.14 -10.95 -10.24
C PHE A 259 -18.73 -11.18 -11.68
N SER A 260 -17.45 -11.16 -11.97
CA SER A 260 -16.91 -11.54 -13.27
C SER A 260 -15.87 -12.65 -13.11
N TRP A 261 -16.12 -13.72 -13.85
CA TRP A 261 -15.34 -14.97 -13.79
C TRP A 261 -14.53 -15.16 -15.07
#